data_253d9e2a46a7332fd2f422236dfb83e9
#
_entry.id   253d9e2a46a7332fd2f422236dfb83e9
#
_cell.length_a   1.000
_cell.length_b   1.000
_cell.length_c   1.000
_cell.angle_alpha   90.00
_cell.angle_beta   90.00
_cell.angle_gamma   90.00
#
_symmetry.space_group_name_H-M   'P 1'
#
loop_
_entity.id
_entity.type
_entity.pdbx_description
1 polymer ?
#
loop_
_entity_poly.entity_id
_entity_poly.type
_entity_poly.pdbx_seq_one_letter_code
_entity_poly.pdbx_strand_id
1 'polypeptide(L)'
;MLTKKSPEISVGRITPQVEDNCVPQIPLGTKGTFTLHVQPEHLANRFKDAILPQVLATPVMILIMENAALNAMRPFLDAGESAVGTAVDVRHFAATPVRHEVCATAEVINVEGKRVDFKVTASDGIEEIGSGTHQRIVIDLRSFNERLARKGSHYCRPVSLRDQRRTAPMRGVSRPLRFCFSKALRPLDA
;
A
#
# COMPACT_ATOMS: atom_id res chain seq x y z
N MET A 1 0.39 -15.76 79.99
CA MET A 1 0.99 -14.91 78.97
C MET A 1 0.82 -15.60 77.65
N LEU A 2 -0.15 -15.15 76.85
CA LEU A 2 -0.47 -15.69 75.53
C LEU A 2 -0.02 -14.64 74.51
N THR A 3 1.04 -14.93 73.73
CA THR A 3 1.52 -14.06 72.68
C THR A 3 0.72 -14.35 71.39
N LYS A 4 -0.03 -13.38 70.94
CA LYS A 4 -0.80 -13.38 69.71
C LYS A 4 0.13 -13.13 68.54
N LYS A 5 0.30 -14.12 67.65
CA LYS A 5 1.07 -14.04 66.41
C LYS A 5 0.16 -13.44 65.33
N SER A 6 0.54 -12.29 64.81
CA SER A 6 -0.16 -11.64 63.67
C SER A 6 0.11 -12.38 62.37
N PRO A 7 -0.84 -12.46 61.43
CA PRO A 7 -0.59 -13.10 60.15
C PRO A 7 0.19 -12.19 59.21
N GLU A 8 1.28 -12.70 58.63
CA GLU A 8 2.02 -12.03 57.54
C GLU A 8 1.18 -12.08 56.26
N ILE A 9 0.88 -10.90 55.72
CA ILE A 9 0.26 -10.78 54.41
C ILE A 9 1.37 -10.92 53.36
N SER A 10 1.40 -12.03 52.65
CA SER A 10 2.26 -12.23 51.49
C SER A 10 1.74 -11.38 50.33
N VAL A 11 2.48 -10.28 50.07
CA VAL A 11 2.27 -9.45 48.87
C VAL A 11 2.80 -10.25 47.66
N GLY A 12 1.91 -10.87 46.94
CA GLY A 12 2.21 -11.51 45.66
C GLY A 12 2.82 -10.49 44.69
N ARG A 13 4.06 -10.74 44.30
CA ARG A 13 4.78 -9.96 43.31
C ARG A 13 4.05 -10.10 41.98
N ILE A 14 3.29 -9.09 41.55
CA ILE A 14 2.70 -8.99 40.23
C ILE A 14 3.88 -8.81 39.25
N THR A 15 4.35 -9.89 38.66
CA THR A 15 5.22 -9.80 37.50
C THR A 15 4.39 -9.21 36.36
N PRO A 16 4.82 -8.11 35.69
CA PRO A 16 4.15 -7.66 34.50
C PRO A 16 4.25 -8.80 33.48
N GLN A 17 3.08 -9.32 33.08
CA GLN A 17 2.98 -10.20 31.93
C GLN A 17 3.51 -9.38 30.75
N VAL A 18 4.68 -9.81 30.25
CA VAL A 18 5.15 -9.37 28.93
C VAL A 18 4.06 -9.82 27.98
N GLU A 19 3.32 -8.86 27.41
CA GLU A 19 2.35 -9.15 26.36
C GLU A 19 3.12 -9.92 25.28
N ASP A 20 2.87 -11.21 25.18
CA ASP A 20 3.33 -12.04 24.08
C ASP A 20 2.88 -11.35 22.81
N ASN A 21 3.83 -10.82 22.07
CA ASN A 21 3.65 -10.24 20.76
C ASN A 21 3.16 -11.38 19.87
N CYS A 22 1.83 -11.60 19.85
CA CYS A 22 1.23 -12.71 19.14
C CYS A 22 1.59 -12.59 17.66
N VAL A 23 2.52 -13.43 17.24
CA VAL A 23 2.92 -13.51 15.82
C VAL A 23 1.76 -14.23 15.13
N PRO A 24 1.12 -13.64 14.13
CA PRO A 24 0.01 -14.26 13.43
C PRO A 24 0.46 -15.60 12.86
N GLN A 25 -0.19 -16.69 13.28
CA GLN A 25 0.09 -18.03 12.78
C GLN A 25 -0.63 -18.25 11.45
N ILE A 26 -0.06 -17.71 10.37
CA ILE A 26 -0.58 -17.88 9.02
C ILE A 26 0.06 -19.13 8.42
N PRO A 27 -0.71 -20.19 8.10
CA PRO A 27 -0.15 -21.40 7.53
C PRO A 27 0.47 -21.16 6.15
N LEU A 28 1.59 -21.81 5.86
CA LEU A 28 2.15 -21.86 4.52
C LEU A 28 1.14 -22.48 3.55
N GLY A 29 1.10 -21.99 2.31
CA GLY A 29 0.13 -22.41 1.30
C GLY A 29 -1.26 -21.79 1.45
N THR A 30 -1.50 -20.94 2.48
CA THR A 30 -2.76 -20.17 2.59
C THR A 30 -2.94 -19.32 1.35
N LYS A 31 -4.14 -19.37 0.75
CA LYS A 31 -4.46 -18.63 -0.48
C LYS A 31 -5.53 -17.58 -0.24
N GLY A 32 -5.40 -16.49 -0.96
CA GLY A 32 -6.43 -15.47 -1.09
C GLY A 32 -6.59 -15.07 -2.53
N THR A 33 -7.78 -14.62 -2.89
CA THR A 33 -8.10 -14.17 -4.25
C THR A 33 -8.72 -12.78 -4.21
N PHE A 34 -8.58 -12.07 -5.31
CA PHE A 34 -9.28 -10.82 -5.56
C PHE A 34 -9.58 -10.69 -7.05
N THR A 35 -10.82 -10.33 -7.37
CA THR A 35 -11.30 -10.21 -8.75
C THR A 35 -11.69 -8.77 -9.05
N LEU A 36 -11.35 -8.29 -10.24
CA LEU A 36 -11.65 -6.96 -10.74
C LEU A 36 -12.21 -7.03 -12.17
N HIS A 37 -13.34 -6.37 -12.42
CA HIS A 37 -13.77 -6.07 -13.79
C HIS A 37 -13.03 -4.83 -14.29
N VAL A 38 -12.32 -4.97 -15.42
CA VAL A 38 -11.54 -3.88 -16.02
C VAL A 38 -12.45 -2.79 -16.55
N GLN A 39 -12.40 -1.61 -15.91
CA GLN A 39 -13.15 -0.41 -16.26
C GLN A 39 -12.24 0.62 -16.97
N PRO A 40 -12.80 1.65 -17.64
CA PRO A 40 -12.01 2.68 -18.32
C PRO A 40 -10.97 3.39 -17.44
N GLU A 41 -11.24 3.55 -16.14
CA GLU A 41 -10.32 4.15 -15.17
C GLU A 41 -9.12 3.27 -14.84
N HIS A 42 -9.17 1.97 -15.14
CA HIS A 42 -8.10 1.00 -14.87
C HIS A 42 -7.08 0.91 -16.01
N LEU A 43 -7.26 1.69 -17.09
CA LEU A 43 -6.51 1.53 -18.33
C LEU A 43 -5.18 2.32 -18.31
N ALA A 44 -4.16 1.79 -18.99
CA ALA A 44 -2.82 2.36 -19.07
C ALA A 44 -2.82 3.79 -19.64
N ASN A 45 -3.68 4.08 -20.61
CA ASN A 45 -3.81 5.42 -21.22
C ASN A 45 -4.35 6.49 -20.26
N ARG A 46 -4.92 6.10 -19.12
CA ARG A 46 -5.36 7.02 -18.05
C ARG A 46 -4.25 7.35 -17.06
N PHE A 47 -3.35 6.39 -16.83
CA PHE A 47 -2.28 6.54 -15.83
C PHE A 47 -1.01 7.18 -16.37
N LYS A 48 -0.76 7.09 -17.69
CA LYS A 48 0.51 7.51 -18.29
C LYS A 48 0.30 8.44 -19.47
N ASP A 49 0.07 7.88 -20.65
CA ASP A 49 -0.01 8.60 -21.91
C ASP A 49 -1.27 8.19 -22.68
N ALA A 50 -2.04 9.15 -23.16
CA ALA A 50 -3.29 8.93 -23.89
C ALA A 50 -3.12 8.14 -25.20
N ILE A 51 -1.88 8.10 -25.76
CA ILE A 51 -1.54 7.32 -26.96
C ILE A 51 -1.44 5.82 -26.68
N LEU A 52 -1.31 5.40 -25.42
CA LEU A 52 -1.22 3.99 -25.07
C LEU A 52 -2.51 3.25 -25.40
N PRO A 53 -2.43 1.95 -25.73
CA PRO A 53 -3.62 1.12 -25.95
C PRO A 53 -4.48 1.04 -24.68
N GLN A 54 -5.77 0.78 -24.90
CA GLN A 54 -6.77 0.68 -23.82
C GLN A 54 -6.71 -0.71 -23.16
N VAL A 55 -5.66 -0.94 -22.42
CA VAL A 55 -5.40 -2.20 -21.70
C VAL A 55 -5.19 -1.94 -20.22
N LEU A 56 -5.37 -2.97 -19.39
CA LEU A 56 -5.15 -2.92 -17.95
C LEU A 56 -3.78 -2.33 -17.62
N ALA A 57 -3.75 -1.35 -16.75
CA ALA A 57 -2.50 -0.72 -16.30
C ALA A 57 -1.77 -1.61 -15.29
N THR A 58 -0.44 -1.72 -15.41
CA THR A 58 0.39 -2.48 -14.47
C THR A 58 0.16 -2.09 -13.00
N PRO A 59 0.03 -0.80 -12.60
CA PRO A 59 -0.28 -0.45 -11.21
C PRO A 59 -1.61 -1.04 -10.71
N VAL A 60 -2.61 -1.20 -11.59
CA VAL A 60 -3.90 -1.81 -11.24
C VAL A 60 -3.74 -3.33 -11.09
N MET A 61 -2.97 -4.00 -11.96
CA MET A 61 -2.65 -5.41 -11.77
C MET A 61 -1.95 -5.65 -10.41
N ILE A 62 -1.00 -4.80 -10.04
CA ILE A 62 -0.35 -4.86 -8.72
C ILE A 62 -1.38 -4.69 -7.60
N LEU A 63 -2.27 -3.72 -7.71
CA LEU A 63 -3.32 -3.48 -6.71
C LEU A 63 -4.19 -4.72 -6.46
N ILE A 64 -4.60 -5.45 -7.50
CA ILE A 64 -5.41 -6.67 -7.32
C ILE A 64 -4.61 -7.81 -6.69
N MET A 65 -3.31 -7.94 -7.01
CA MET A 65 -2.42 -8.90 -6.36
C MET A 65 -2.21 -8.59 -4.87
N GLU A 66 -2.04 -7.32 -4.51
CA GLU A 66 -1.94 -6.87 -3.12
C GLU A 66 -3.22 -7.13 -2.32
N ASN A 67 -4.40 -6.92 -2.94
CA ASN A 67 -5.68 -7.22 -2.31
C ASN A 67 -5.88 -8.73 -2.12
N ALA A 68 -5.46 -9.56 -3.08
CA ALA A 68 -5.48 -11.02 -2.95
C ALA A 68 -4.61 -11.47 -1.75
N ALA A 69 -3.41 -10.90 -1.59
CA ALA A 69 -2.54 -11.19 -0.47
C ALA A 69 -3.14 -10.75 0.88
N LEU A 70 -3.77 -9.58 0.93
CA LEU A 70 -4.47 -9.11 2.13
C LEU A 70 -5.65 -10.03 2.49
N ASN A 71 -6.40 -10.50 1.49
CA ASN A 71 -7.51 -11.45 1.69
C ASN A 71 -7.03 -12.79 2.25
N ALA A 72 -5.84 -13.27 1.83
CA ALA A 72 -5.22 -14.48 2.41
C ALA A 72 -4.91 -14.31 3.91
N MET A 73 -4.52 -13.11 4.35
CA MET A 73 -4.14 -12.84 5.73
C MET A 73 -5.32 -12.58 6.66
N ARG A 74 -6.40 -11.95 6.15
CA ARG A 74 -7.54 -11.45 6.97
C ARG A 74 -8.06 -12.41 8.03
N PRO A 75 -8.22 -13.73 7.77
CA PRO A 75 -8.72 -14.66 8.78
C PRO A 75 -7.78 -14.87 9.98
N PHE A 76 -6.54 -14.43 9.87
CA PHE A 76 -5.47 -14.67 10.86
C PHE A 76 -5.01 -13.36 11.55
N LEU A 77 -5.64 -12.23 11.22
CA LEU A 77 -5.34 -10.94 11.86
C LEU A 77 -6.24 -10.71 13.05
N ASP A 78 -5.66 -10.24 14.14
CA ASP A 78 -6.39 -9.89 15.35
C ASP A 78 -7.16 -8.57 15.19
N ALA A 79 -8.09 -8.32 16.11
CA ALA A 79 -8.82 -7.06 16.17
C ALA A 79 -7.83 -5.89 16.39
N GLY A 80 -7.85 -4.90 15.51
CA GLY A 80 -6.91 -3.76 15.53
C GLY A 80 -5.64 -3.99 14.73
N GLU A 81 -5.45 -5.15 14.11
CA GLU A 81 -4.37 -5.41 13.18
C GLU A 81 -4.79 -5.23 11.71
N SER A 82 -3.81 -4.97 10.89
CA SER A 82 -3.87 -5.02 9.42
C SER A 82 -2.50 -5.36 8.86
N ALA A 83 -2.36 -5.38 7.53
CA ALA A 83 -1.06 -5.58 6.90
C ALA A 83 -0.82 -4.55 5.79
N VAL A 84 0.42 -4.06 5.70
CA VAL A 84 0.88 -3.14 4.66
C VAL A 84 1.87 -3.83 3.73
N GLY A 85 1.80 -3.50 2.43
CA GLY A 85 2.78 -3.95 1.44
C GLY A 85 4.13 -3.29 1.67
N THR A 86 5.23 -4.03 1.54
CA THR A 86 6.60 -3.56 1.75
C THR A 86 7.52 -3.82 0.57
N ALA A 87 7.24 -4.85 -0.23
CA ALA A 87 7.98 -5.13 -1.44
C ALA A 87 7.07 -5.78 -2.49
N VAL A 88 7.31 -5.46 -3.76
CA VAL A 88 6.63 -6.04 -4.92
C VAL A 88 7.67 -6.25 -6.02
N ASP A 89 7.77 -7.49 -6.49
CA ASP A 89 8.56 -7.87 -7.66
C ASP A 89 7.68 -8.73 -8.57
N VAL A 90 7.06 -8.08 -9.55
CA VAL A 90 6.10 -8.72 -10.46
C VAL A 90 6.40 -8.37 -11.91
N ARG A 91 6.06 -9.29 -12.80
CA ARG A 91 6.09 -9.10 -14.24
C ARG A 91 4.67 -9.08 -14.78
N HIS A 92 4.40 -8.14 -15.67
CA HIS A 92 3.16 -8.02 -16.43
C HIS A 92 3.49 -8.33 -17.88
N PHE A 93 3.07 -9.44 -18.40
CA PHE A 93 3.53 -9.97 -19.69
C PHE A 93 2.43 -10.17 -20.72
N ALA A 94 1.14 -10.08 -20.34
CA ALA A 94 0.04 -10.11 -21.28
C ALA A 94 -0.96 -8.97 -21.05
N ALA A 95 -1.56 -8.48 -22.12
CA ALA A 95 -2.44 -7.31 -22.10
C ALA A 95 -3.90 -7.73 -21.96
N THR A 96 -4.64 -7.12 -21.03
CA THR A 96 -6.07 -7.36 -20.83
C THR A 96 -6.89 -6.16 -21.27
N PRO A 97 -7.86 -6.30 -22.18
CA PRO A 97 -8.74 -5.20 -22.61
C PRO A 97 -9.78 -4.81 -21.54
N VAL A 98 -10.44 -3.66 -21.77
CA VAL A 98 -11.59 -3.22 -20.97
C VAL A 98 -12.73 -4.24 -21.04
N ARG A 99 -13.54 -4.34 -19.97
CA ARG A 99 -14.68 -5.25 -19.79
C ARG A 99 -14.29 -6.72 -19.57
N HIS A 100 -13.01 -7.06 -19.51
CA HIS A 100 -12.57 -8.38 -19.06
C HIS A 100 -12.55 -8.42 -17.54
N GLU A 101 -12.64 -9.62 -16.99
CA GLU A 101 -12.45 -9.89 -15.58
C GLU A 101 -11.01 -10.36 -15.35
N VAL A 102 -10.37 -9.80 -14.33
CA VAL A 102 -9.02 -10.24 -13.91
C VAL A 102 -9.10 -10.75 -12.49
N CYS A 103 -8.67 -11.98 -12.29
CA CYS A 103 -8.55 -12.61 -10.99
C CYS A 103 -7.08 -12.73 -10.59
N ALA A 104 -6.72 -12.20 -9.42
CA ALA A 104 -5.43 -12.44 -8.81
C ALA A 104 -5.53 -13.46 -7.69
N THR A 105 -4.49 -14.28 -7.56
CA THR A 105 -4.29 -15.24 -6.47
C THR A 105 -2.97 -14.94 -5.77
N ALA A 106 -2.99 -14.95 -4.45
CA ALA A 106 -1.80 -14.87 -3.62
C ALA A 106 -1.71 -16.11 -2.73
N GLU A 107 -0.53 -16.72 -2.67
CA GLU A 107 -0.24 -17.90 -1.86
C GLU A 107 0.91 -17.57 -0.91
N VAL A 108 0.75 -17.84 0.38
CA VAL A 108 1.78 -17.66 1.41
C VAL A 108 2.90 -18.65 1.20
N ILE A 109 4.11 -18.15 0.95
CA ILE A 109 5.31 -18.98 0.72
C ILE A 109 6.31 -18.93 1.88
N ASN A 110 6.25 -17.86 2.72
CA ASN A 110 7.10 -17.74 3.89
C ASN A 110 6.44 -16.84 4.94
N VAL A 111 6.69 -17.14 6.22
CA VAL A 111 6.26 -16.32 7.37
C VAL A 111 7.43 -16.19 8.33
N GLU A 112 7.87 -14.97 8.60
CA GLU A 112 8.95 -14.67 9.54
C GLU A 112 8.52 -13.52 10.48
N GLY A 113 8.11 -13.89 11.68
CA GLY A 113 7.52 -12.94 12.61
C GLY A 113 6.27 -12.29 12.01
N LYS A 114 6.28 -10.97 11.90
CA LYS A 114 5.20 -10.18 11.30
C LYS A 114 5.30 -10.04 9.77
N ARG A 115 6.37 -10.55 9.16
CA ARG A 115 6.59 -10.51 7.71
C ARG A 115 6.02 -11.75 7.04
N VAL A 116 5.27 -11.55 5.98
CA VAL A 116 4.66 -12.61 5.18
C VAL A 116 5.02 -12.38 3.71
N ASP A 117 5.60 -13.40 3.09
CA ASP A 117 5.97 -13.39 1.68
C ASP A 117 4.98 -14.24 0.88
N PHE A 118 4.60 -13.73 -0.29
CA PHE A 118 3.62 -14.34 -1.17
C PHE A 118 4.19 -14.59 -2.55
N LYS A 119 3.78 -15.71 -3.15
CA LYS A 119 3.73 -15.87 -4.59
C LYS A 119 2.40 -15.29 -5.07
N VAL A 120 2.44 -14.41 -6.08
CA VAL A 120 1.25 -13.78 -6.65
C VAL A 120 1.15 -14.08 -8.13
N THR A 121 -0.08 -14.31 -8.61
CA THR A 121 -0.40 -14.51 -10.02
C THR A 121 -1.66 -13.73 -10.37
N ALA A 122 -1.81 -13.33 -11.62
CA ALA A 122 -3.03 -12.74 -12.15
C ALA A 122 -3.36 -13.35 -13.51
N SER A 123 -4.66 -13.63 -13.75
CA SER A 123 -5.18 -14.17 -15.00
C SER A 123 -6.45 -13.42 -15.42
N ASP A 124 -6.66 -13.29 -16.72
CA ASP A 124 -7.89 -12.71 -17.28
C ASP A 124 -8.90 -13.76 -17.73
N GLY A 125 -8.69 -15.02 -17.31
CA GLY A 125 -9.53 -16.15 -17.67
C GLY A 125 -9.18 -16.79 -19.02
N ILE A 126 -8.35 -16.13 -19.82
CA ILE A 126 -7.83 -16.64 -21.09
C ILE A 126 -6.39 -17.14 -20.87
N GLU A 127 -5.58 -16.32 -20.20
CA GLU A 127 -4.18 -16.60 -19.91
C GLU A 127 -3.72 -16.01 -18.58
N GLU A 128 -2.54 -16.41 -18.12
CA GLU A 128 -1.84 -15.72 -17.03
C GLU A 128 -1.26 -14.43 -17.58
N ILE A 129 -1.67 -13.29 -17.00
CA ILE A 129 -1.25 -11.96 -17.46
C ILE A 129 -0.06 -11.40 -16.66
N GLY A 130 0.21 -11.97 -15.49
CA GLY A 130 1.33 -11.54 -14.66
C GLY A 130 1.55 -12.43 -13.45
N SER A 131 2.80 -12.47 -12.98
CA SER A 131 3.19 -13.19 -11.77
C SER A 131 4.43 -12.61 -11.12
N GLY A 132 4.69 -13.01 -9.87
CA GLY A 132 5.85 -12.59 -9.11
C GLY A 132 5.75 -12.86 -7.63
N THR A 133 6.40 -12.00 -6.83
CA THR A 133 6.38 -12.05 -5.37
C THR A 133 5.93 -10.74 -4.77
N HIS A 134 5.29 -10.83 -3.62
CA HIS A 134 4.84 -9.70 -2.84
C HIS A 134 5.12 -9.96 -1.36
N GLN A 135 5.53 -8.92 -0.64
CA GLN A 135 5.79 -8.98 0.79
C GLN A 135 4.87 -8.03 1.55
N ARG A 136 4.33 -8.49 2.67
CA ARG A 136 3.54 -7.68 3.60
C ARG A 136 4.07 -7.80 5.02
N ILE A 137 3.81 -6.77 5.82
CA ILE A 137 4.10 -6.76 7.26
C ILE A 137 2.81 -6.48 8.01
N VAL A 138 2.51 -7.32 9.02
CA VAL A 138 1.41 -7.11 9.96
C VAL A 138 1.73 -5.91 10.85
N ILE A 139 0.77 -5.02 10.99
CA ILE A 139 0.87 -3.80 11.78
C ILE A 139 -0.28 -3.72 12.79
N ASP A 140 0.01 -3.21 13.98
CA ASP A 140 -0.99 -2.68 14.89
C ASP A 140 -1.43 -1.29 14.43
N LEU A 141 -2.72 -1.12 14.14
CA LEU A 141 -3.27 0.10 13.56
C LEU A 141 -3.12 1.31 14.47
N ARG A 142 -3.23 1.13 15.80
CA ARG A 142 -3.09 2.21 16.76
C ARG A 142 -1.68 2.78 16.76
N SER A 143 -0.69 1.93 16.97
CA SER A 143 0.74 2.32 16.97
C SER A 143 1.17 2.90 15.62
N PHE A 144 0.63 2.35 14.53
CA PHE A 144 0.91 2.83 13.18
C PHE A 144 0.36 4.25 12.97
N ASN A 145 -0.90 4.51 13.37
CA ASN A 145 -1.53 5.82 13.27
C ASN A 145 -0.84 6.87 14.15
N GLU A 146 -0.40 6.50 15.36
CA GLU A 146 0.37 7.39 16.23
C GLU A 146 1.70 7.83 15.58
N ARG A 147 2.38 6.91 14.89
CA ARG A 147 3.60 7.24 14.12
C ARG A 147 3.30 8.16 12.94
N LEU A 148 2.20 7.94 12.22
CA LEU A 148 1.77 8.80 11.12
C LEU A 148 1.44 10.22 11.61
N ALA A 149 0.72 10.35 12.74
CA ALA A 149 0.39 11.64 13.33
C ALA A 149 1.65 12.44 13.67
N ARG A 150 2.68 11.79 14.28
CA ARG A 150 3.97 12.42 14.54
C ARG A 150 4.68 12.87 13.27
N LYS A 151 4.64 12.06 12.20
CA LYS A 151 5.23 12.41 10.91
C LYS A 151 4.50 13.58 10.23
N GLY A 152 3.16 13.63 10.34
CA GLY A 152 2.33 14.71 9.81
C GLY A 152 2.59 16.07 10.48
N SER A 153 2.86 16.09 11.79
CA SER A 153 3.17 17.31 12.53
C SER A 153 4.47 17.99 12.11
N HIS A 154 5.42 17.24 11.53
CA HIS A 154 6.65 17.80 10.96
C HIS A 154 6.45 18.47 9.58
N TYR A 155 5.36 18.14 8.86
CA TYR A 155 5.06 18.72 7.55
C TYR A 155 4.37 20.09 7.62
N CYS A 156 3.76 20.43 8.75
CA CYS A 156 3.08 21.72 8.99
C CYS A 156 3.97 22.77 9.65
N ARG A 157 5.29 22.82 9.36
CA ARG A 157 6.03 24.05 9.61
C ARG A 157 5.70 25.04 8.47
N PRO A 158 4.98 26.15 8.74
CA PRO A 158 4.88 27.22 7.75
C PRO A 158 6.31 27.66 7.44
N VAL A 159 6.67 27.65 6.17
CA VAL A 159 7.91 28.25 5.68
C VAL A 159 7.94 29.67 6.22
N SER A 160 8.81 29.95 7.19
CA SER A 160 8.86 31.27 7.80
C SER A 160 9.22 32.27 6.70
N LEU A 161 8.59 33.44 6.72
CA LEU A 161 8.87 34.55 5.78
C LEU A 161 10.36 34.95 5.74
N ARG A 162 11.18 34.49 6.70
CA ARG A 162 12.64 34.66 6.71
C ARG A 162 13.37 33.75 5.72
N ASP A 163 12.85 32.55 5.41
CA ASP A 163 13.48 31.63 4.45
C ASP A 163 13.22 32.05 3.00
N GLN A 164 12.14 32.78 2.74
CA GLN A 164 11.85 33.31 1.42
C GLN A 164 12.82 34.43 0.99
N ARG A 165 13.55 35.05 1.91
CA ARG A 165 14.55 36.10 1.59
C ARG A 165 15.93 35.56 1.21
N ARG A 166 16.17 34.26 1.33
CA ARG A 166 17.45 33.63 0.95
C ARG A 166 17.51 33.16 -0.50
N THR A 167 16.38 33.12 -1.19
CA THR A 167 16.34 32.95 -2.64
C THR A 167 16.22 34.31 -3.31
N ALA A 168 17.24 35.13 -3.14
CA ALA A 168 17.38 36.33 -3.97
C ALA A 168 17.56 35.90 -5.44
N PRO A 169 16.83 36.50 -6.39
CA PRO A 169 16.99 36.14 -7.79
C PRO A 169 18.41 36.49 -8.24
N MET A 170 19.05 35.50 -8.84
CA MET A 170 20.27 35.74 -9.61
C MET A 170 19.99 36.84 -10.64
N ARG A 171 20.64 37.99 -10.51
CA ARG A 171 20.62 39.07 -11.49
C ARG A 171 21.26 38.53 -12.76
N GLY A 172 20.51 38.63 -13.85
CA GLY A 172 21.04 38.57 -15.21
C GLY A 172 20.76 37.26 -15.94
N VAL A 173 19.61 37.17 -16.58
CA VAL A 173 19.45 36.87 -18.03
C VAL A 173 18.01 37.26 -18.40
N SER A 174 17.89 38.42 -19.03
CA SER A 174 16.68 38.90 -19.71
C SER A 174 16.51 38.15 -21.02
N ARG A 175 15.55 37.22 -21.07
CA ARG A 175 14.90 36.82 -22.33
C ARG A 175 13.43 36.51 -22.03
N PRO A 176 12.49 37.27 -22.60
CA PRO A 176 11.07 36.95 -22.48
C PRO A 176 10.76 35.76 -23.39
N LEU A 177 10.30 34.67 -22.81
CA LEU A 177 9.63 33.59 -23.54
C LEU A 177 8.29 34.16 -24.04
N ARG A 178 8.23 34.48 -25.32
CA ARG A 178 6.97 34.77 -26.04
C ARG A 178 6.20 33.47 -26.13
N PHE A 179 5.17 33.34 -25.32
CA PHE A 179 4.11 32.35 -25.56
C PHE A 179 3.34 32.80 -26.80
N CYS A 180 3.54 32.09 -27.90
CA CYS A 180 2.80 32.26 -29.12
C CYS A 180 1.46 31.52 -29.00
N PHE A 181 0.41 32.18 -28.51
CA PHE A 181 -0.96 31.79 -28.76
C PHE A 181 -1.30 32.23 -30.17
N SER A 182 -1.42 31.31 -31.11
CA SER A 182 -2.02 31.57 -32.41
C SER A 182 -2.94 30.45 -32.81
N LYS A 183 -4.18 30.77 -32.68
CA LYS A 183 -5.21 30.87 -33.74
C LYS A 183 -5.88 29.57 -34.18
N ALA A 184 -7.15 29.59 -33.84
CA ALA A 184 -8.28 29.50 -34.76
C ALA A 184 -8.78 28.14 -35.12
N LEU A 185 -9.76 27.74 -34.35
CA LEU A 185 -10.87 26.90 -34.82
C LEU A 185 -11.70 27.69 -35.82
N ARG A 186 -11.78 27.24 -37.05
CA ARG A 186 -12.86 27.64 -37.98
C ARG A 186 -13.96 26.57 -37.90
N PRO A 187 -15.24 26.95 -37.87
CA PRO A 187 -16.32 26.04 -38.06
C PRO A 187 -16.39 25.58 -39.52
N LEU A 188 -16.62 24.32 -39.77
CA LEU A 188 -17.06 23.76 -41.07
C LEU A 188 -18.57 23.78 -41.04
N ASP A 189 -19.17 24.72 -41.76
CA ASP A 189 -20.53 24.67 -42.26
C ASP A 189 -20.55 23.85 -43.56
N ALA A 190 -21.65 23.11 -43.71
CA ALA A 190 -22.27 22.38 -44.80
C ALA A 190 -22.21 20.88 -44.72
#